data_48c7e180e806a2b1d6e9f41ea0a9edad
#
_entry.id   48c7e180e806a2b1d6e9f41ea0a9edad
#
_cell.length_a   1.000
_cell.length_b   1.000
_cell.length_c   1.000
_cell.angle_alpha   90.00
_cell.angle_beta   90.00
_cell.angle_gamma   90.00
#
_symmetry.space_group_name_H-M   'P 1'
#
loop_
_entity.id
_entity.type
_entity.pdbx_description
1 polymer ?
#
loop_
_entity_poly.entity_id
_entity_poly.type
_entity_poly.pdbx_seq_one_letter_code
_entity_poly.pdbx_strand_id
1 'polypeptide(L)'
;MQIEFYGATSGVTGSCHILRANGETILLDCGLIQGRREEAEKNRRPFPFAPDEVSAVVLSHGHIDHSGRLPLLVKQGYRGPIYTQNATADLCDILLQDSAFLHEKDAQYENKWRKRKKKPLIEPLYTVDDARAALEKVVGLRYREKREILPGIEIRYQDAGHILGSCNVEIWLSENGKTRKIVFSGDLGQYDTPILNDPSVIEEADHVIVESTYGNRRHRDREATIDEIGEIISDAAHHKGNLLIPAFSIGRTQEILYYLGKYYDQWELDRWHVFLDSPLAIRASKIYWEYPHLYDEEATKLRQRVNEMPHLQNLRLTPSPQESMAINQIRSGAIIISASGMMTGGRIVHHLKHNVSRRGAHIMIVGYQAYGTLGRKLVDRMPTVKIHGKEYPVKASIHTVGGLSAHADIDDLMRWMGNFKNSPQVHVVHGEPEAKQAFSERLATDLRLDASVPGPGDTLEL
;
A
#
# COMPACT_ATOMS: atom_id res chain seq x y z
N MET A 1 -11.25 -9.61 -28.16
CA MET A 1 -10.86 -8.92 -26.92
C MET A 1 -10.84 -9.95 -25.81
N GLN A 2 -9.84 -9.91 -24.91
CA GLN A 2 -9.61 -10.97 -23.93
C GLN A 2 -9.05 -10.40 -22.63
N ILE A 3 -9.45 -10.97 -21.47
CA ILE A 3 -8.82 -10.74 -20.16
C ILE A 3 -8.16 -12.03 -19.72
N GLU A 4 -6.92 -11.92 -19.19
CA GLU A 4 -6.19 -13.05 -18.62
C GLU A 4 -5.75 -12.70 -17.20
N PHE A 5 -6.11 -13.51 -16.21
CA PHE A 5 -5.90 -13.27 -14.79
C PHE A 5 -4.61 -13.95 -14.32
N TYR A 6 -3.66 -13.19 -13.78
CA TYR A 6 -2.37 -13.76 -13.36
C TYR A 6 -2.05 -13.51 -11.90
N GLY A 7 -1.82 -12.23 -11.57
CA GLY A 7 -1.37 -11.85 -10.24
C GLY A 7 -2.53 -11.57 -9.30
N ALA A 8 -2.27 -11.66 -7.99
CA ALA A 8 -3.26 -11.45 -6.92
C ALA A 8 -4.55 -12.26 -7.06
N THR A 9 -4.53 -13.37 -7.81
CA THR A 9 -5.64 -14.33 -7.94
C THR A 9 -5.65 -15.39 -6.84
N SER A 10 -4.50 -15.64 -6.20
CA SER A 10 -4.36 -16.61 -5.10
C SER A 10 -4.11 -15.97 -3.73
N GLY A 11 -4.12 -14.65 -3.64
CA GLY A 11 -3.84 -13.88 -2.41
C GLY A 11 -3.89 -12.38 -2.68
N VAL A 12 -3.29 -11.61 -1.80
CA VAL A 12 -3.36 -10.14 -1.76
C VAL A 12 -2.10 -9.43 -2.29
N THR A 13 -1.23 -10.08 -3.06
CA THR A 13 0.00 -9.44 -3.56
C THR A 13 0.35 -9.86 -4.97
N GLY A 14 1.09 -9.01 -5.68
CA GLY A 14 1.60 -9.28 -7.01
C GLY A 14 0.58 -9.03 -8.12
N SER A 15 -0.31 -8.04 -7.96
CA SER A 15 -1.35 -7.68 -8.94
C SER A 15 -0.77 -7.54 -10.34
N CYS A 16 -1.32 -8.28 -11.30
CA CYS A 16 -0.90 -8.26 -12.70
C CYS A 16 -1.94 -9.00 -13.54
N HIS A 17 -2.72 -8.29 -14.34
CA HIS A 17 -3.69 -8.88 -15.28
C HIS A 17 -3.37 -8.41 -16.69
N ILE A 18 -3.78 -9.18 -17.69
CA ILE A 18 -3.49 -8.90 -19.09
C ILE A 18 -4.79 -8.64 -19.84
N LEU A 19 -4.84 -7.55 -20.58
CA LEU A 19 -5.89 -7.27 -21.57
C LEU A 19 -5.30 -7.36 -22.96
N ARG A 20 -6.02 -8.03 -23.88
CA ARG A 20 -5.67 -8.12 -25.31
C ARG A 20 -6.80 -7.60 -26.17
N ALA A 21 -6.49 -6.64 -27.03
CA ALA A 21 -7.42 -6.08 -28.01
C ALA A 21 -6.65 -5.47 -29.18
N ASN A 22 -7.17 -5.54 -30.40
CA ASN A 22 -6.56 -4.98 -31.62
C ASN A 22 -5.11 -5.43 -31.89
N GLY A 23 -4.72 -6.60 -31.42
CA GLY A 23 -3.33 -7.09 -31.50
C GLY A 23 -2.40 -6.50 -30.42
N GLU A 24 -2.90 -5.60 -29.57
CA GLU A 24 -2.15 -4.97 -28.49
C GLU A 24 -2.28 -5.78 -27.18
N THR A 25 -1.23 -5.74 -26.38
CA THR A 25 -1.18 -6.33 -25.03
C THR A 25 -0.96 -5.26 -23.98
N ILE A 26 -1.88 -5.18 -23.01
CA ILE A 26 -1.83 -4.20 -21.93
C ILE A 26 -1.76 -4.93 -20.60
N LEU A 27 -0.91 -4.47 -19.70
CA LEU A 27 -0.91 -4.94 -18.31
C LEU A 27 -1.71 -3.98 -17.43
N LEU A 28 -2.57 -4.54 -16.59
CA LEU A 28 -3.15 -3.87 -15.43
C LEU A 28 -2.30 -4.23 -14.23
N ASP A 29 -1.54 -3.27 -13.73
CA ASP A 29 -0.50 -3.42 -12.71
C ASP A 29 0.67 -4.36 -13.11
N CYS A 30 1.75 -4.29 -12.34
CA CYS A 30 2.89 -5.18 -12.43
C CYS A 30 3.55 -5.29 -11.05
N GLY A 31 2.85 -5.94 -10.13
CA GLY A 31 3.15 -5.94 -8.70
C GLY A 31 4.15 -6.99 -8.25
N LEU A 32 4.85 -6.67 -7.16
CA LEU A 32 5.76 -7.59 -6.49
C LEU A 32 4.97 -8.56 -5.60
N ILE A 33 5.27 -9.84 -5.72
CA ILE A 33 4.74 -10.86 -4.82
C ILE A 33 5.45 -10.74 -3.49
N GLN A 34 4.70 -10.47 -2.43
CA GLN A 34 5.20 -10.31 -1.07
C GLN A 34 4.75 -11.48 -0.20
N GLY A 35 5.44 -11.73 0.91
CA GLY A 35 5.09 -12.80 1.83
C GLY A 35 6.30 -13.57 2.35
N ARG A 36 6.13 -14.87 2.59
CA ARG A 36 7.22 -15.76 3.01
C ARG A 36 8.27 -15.86 1.89
N ARG A 37 9.47 -16.30 2.25
CA ARG A 37 10.59 -16.45 1.31
C ARG A 37 10.22 -17.23 0.05
N GLU A 38 9.44 -18.29 0.19
CA GLU A 38 8.98 -19.13 -0.92
C GLU A 38 8.09 -18.36 -1.88
N GLU A 39 7.23 -17.48 -1.35
CA GLU A 39 6.39 -16.59 -2.16
C GLU A 39 7.25 -15.51 -2.86
N ALA A 40 8.13 -14.87 -2.13
CA ALA A 40 9.04 -13.86 -2.68
C ALA A 40 9.96 -14.40 -3.80
N GLU A 41 10.37 -15.68 -3.72
CA GLU A 41 11.17 -16.33 -4.77
C GLU A 41 10.39 -16.47 -6.11
N LYS A 42 9.07 -16.43 -6.10
CA LYS A 42 8.24 -16.43 -7.33
C LYS A 42 8.52 -15.21 -8.21
N ASN A 43 8.95 -14.08 -7.65
CA ASN A 43 9.32 -12.89 -8.42
C ASN A 43 10.52 -13.10 -9.35
N ARG A 44 11.32 -14.13 -9.14
CA ARG A 44 12.46 -14.50 -10.00
C ARG A 44 12.07 -15.40 -11.19
N ARG A 45 10.84 -15.88 -11.21
CA ARG A 45 10.33 -16.64 -12.35
C ARG A 45 10.11 -15.74 -13.55
N PRO A 46 10.26 -16.24 -14.78
CA PRO A 46 9.88 -15.49 -15.98
C PRO A 46 8.44 -15.00 -15.88
N PHE A 47 8.16 -13.85 -16.50
CA PHE A 47 6.77 -13.45 -16.71
C PHE A 47 6.05 -14.49 -17.58
N PRO A 48 4.72 -14.65 -17.44
CA PRO A 48 3.93 -15.57 -18.26
C PRO A 48 3.67 -15.05 -19.68
N PHE A 49 4.28 -13.93 -20.04
CA PHE A 49 4.22 -13.27 -21.34
C PHE A 49 5.60 -12.75 -21.72
N ALA A 50 5.81 -12.39 -22.99
CA ALA A 50 7.03 -11.74 -23.44
C ALA A 50 6.99 -10.23 -23.08
N PRO A 51 7.91 -9.71 -22.27
CA PRO A 51 7.89 -8.28 -21.87
C PRO A 51 8.01 -7.30 -23.02
N ASP A 52 8.70 -7.66 -24.11
CA ASP A 52 8.87 -6.86 -25.31
C ASP A 52 7.62 -6.82 -26.22
N GLU A 53 6.65 -7.73 -26.01
CA GLU A 53 5.35 -7.72 -26.68
C GLU A 53 4.28 -6.91 -25.95
N VAL A 54 4.58 -6.41 -24.73
CA VAL A 54 3.66 -5.55 -23.99
C VAL A 54 3.66 -4.14 -24.56
N SER A 55 2.50 -3.67 -24.99
CA SER A 55 2.32 -2.35 -25.62
C SER A 55 2.24 -1.21 -24.60
N ALA A 56 1.55 -1.43 -23.48
CA ALA A 56 1.40 -0.45 -22.40
C ALA A 56 1.17 -1.12 -21.05
N VAL A 57 1.51 -0.40 -19.98
CA VAL A 57 1.10 -0.72 -18.61
C VAL A 57 0.16 0.36 -18.12
N VAL A 58 -0.93 -0.03 -17.46
CA VAL A 58 -1.89 0.84 -16.78
C VAL A 58 -1.82 0.52 -15.30
N LEU A 59 -1.22 1.41 -14.53
CA LEU A 59 -0.94 1.24 -13.12
C LEU A 59 -2.03 1.91 -12.27
N SER A 60 -2.64 1.15 -11.37
CA SER A 60 -3.70 1.63 -10.49
C SER A 60 -3.17 2.54 -9.38
N HIS A 61 -2.11 2.15 -8.69
CA HIS A 61 -1.50 2.93 -7.61
C HIS A 61 -0.06 2.49 -7.29
N GLY A 62 0.60 3.22 -6.38
CA GLY A 62 2.03 3.09 -6.14
C GLY A 62 2.47 1.97 -5.20
N HIS A 63 1.59 1.24 -4.51
CA HIS A 63 2.02 0.16 -3.63
C HIS A 63 2.86 -0.88 -4.37
N ILE A 64 3.82 -1.46 -3.68
CA ILE A 64 4.82 -2.36 -4.27
C ILE A 64 4.20 -3.66 -4.81
N ASP A 65 3.11 -4.12 -4.27
CA ASP A 65 2.34 -5.27 -4.77
C ASP A 65 1.50 -4.96 -6.02
N HIS A 66 1.50 -3.70 -6.49
CA HIS A 66 0.92 -3.25 -7.76
C HIS A 66 1.98 -2.70 -8.73
N SER A 67 3.07 -2.11 -8.25
CA SER A 67 4.09 -1.45 -9.06
C SER A 67 5.48 -2.13 -9.04
N GLY A 68 5.74 -2.97 -8.05
CA GLY A 68 7.11 -3.35 -7.66
C GLY A 68 7.87 -4.24 -8.64
N ARG A 69 7.25 -4.81 -9.70
CA ARG A 69 7.96 -5.51 -10.78
C ARG A 69 8.11 -4.67 -12.05
N LEU A 70 7.68 -3.42 -12.08
CA LEU A 70 7.92 -2.52 -13.22
C LEU A 70 9.40 -2.40 -13.59
N PRO A 71 10.36 -2.25 -12.62
CA PRO A 71 11.78 -2.25 -12.96
C PRO A 71 12.25 -3.57 -13.59
N LEU A 72 11.74 -4.70 -13.09
CA LEU A 72 12.07 -6.02 -13.64
C LEU A 72 11.51 -6.18 -15.06
N LEU A 73 10.29 -5.70 -15.31
CA LEU A 73 9.65 -5.72 -16.62
C LEU A 73 10.50 -4.96 -17.65
N VAL A 74 10.96 -3.75 -17.31
CA VAL A 74 11.83 -2.94 -18.17
C VAL A 74 13.20 -3.58 -18.37
N LYS A 75 13.82 -4.12 -17.31
CA LYS A 75 15.05 -4.90 -17.40
C LYS A 75 14.95 -6.08 -18.35
N GLN A 76 13.77 -6.71 -18.45
CA GLN A 76 13.51 -7.87 -19.30
C GLN A 76 13.00 -7.51 -20.71
N GLY A 77 13.02 -6.25 -21.10
CA GLY A 77 12.82 -5.85 -22.50
C GLY A 77 11.62 -4.93 -22.77
N TYR A 78 10.76 -4.67 -21.79
CA TYR A 78 9.65 -3.73 -21.96
C TYR A 78 10.13 -2.33 -22.40
N ARG A 79 9.45 -1.75 -23.39
CA ARG A 79 9.81 -0.43 -23.96
C ARG A 79 8.66 0.56 -23.97
N GLY A 80 7.43 0.12 -23.75
CA GLY A 80 6.21 0.92 -23.82
C GLY A 80 6.05 1.93 -22.66
N PRO A 81 5.00 2.76 -22.68
CA PRO A 81 4.66 3.69 -21.61
C PRO A 81 3.99 3.02 -20.42
N ILE A 82 4.21 3.58 -19.24
CA ILE A 82 3.54 3.20 -17.99
C ILE A 82 2.61 4.35 -17.59
N TYR A 83 1.32 4.19 -17.84
CA TYR A 83 0.31 5.21 -17.49
C TYR A 83 -0.11 5.06 -16.04
N THR A 84 -0.23 6.19 -15.34
CA THR A 84 -0.75 6.24 -13.96
C THR A 84 -1.22 7.66 -13.61
N GLN A 85 -1.78 7.83 -12.42
CA GLN A 85 -2.14 9.16 -11.91
C GLN A 85 -0.87 9.93 -11.48
N ASN A 86 -0.88 11.28 -11.60
CA ASN A 86 0.30 12.11 -11.32
C ASN A 86 0.92 11.87 -9.94
N ALA A 87 0.11 11.87 -8.88
CA ALA A 87 0.64 11.64 -7.54
C ALA A 87 1.18 10.21 -7.36
N THR A 88 0.58 9.22 -8.02
CA THR A 88 1.11 7.86 -8.08
C THR A 88 2.47 7.83 -8.80
N ALA A 89 2.66 8.61 -9.86
CA ALA A 89 3.95 8.71 -10.54
C ALA A 89 5.05 9.19 -9.57
N ASP A 90 4.78 10.25 -8.80
CA ASP A 90 5.73 10.77 -7.82
C ASP A 90 5.98 9.80 -6.64
N LEU A 91 4.94 9.08 -6.19
CA LEU A 91 5.10 8.03 -5.19
C LEU A 91 5.93 6.84 -5.72
N CYS A 92 5.74 6.45 -6.99
CA CYS A 92 6.55 5.41 -7.62
C CYS A 92 8.02 5.80 -7.70
N ASP A 93 8.35 7.08 -7.93
CA ASP A 93 9.74 7.53 -7.94
C ASP A 93 10.46 7.18 -6.64
N ILE A 94 9.84 7.46 -5.51
CA ILE A 94 10.46 7.17 -4.22
C ILE A 94 10.39 5.68 -3.83
N LEU A 95 9.31 4.98 -4.20
CA LEU A 95 9.08 3.57 -3.81
C LEU A 95 9.93 2.60 -4.60
N LEU A 96 9.99 2.74 -5.93
CA LEU A 96 10.72 1.81 -6.77
C LEU A 96 12.23 1.92 -6.56
N GLN A 97 12.75 3.14 -6.33
CA GLN A 97 14.17 3.33 -6.00
C GLN A 97 14.51 2.77 -4.61
N ASP A 98 13.64 2.94 -3.60
CA ASP A 98 13.83 2.37 -2.26
C ASP A 98 13.79 0.83 -2.30
N SER A 99 12.82 0.26 -3.03
CA SER A 99 12.71 -1.19 -3.24
C SER A 99 13.96 -1.77 -3.94
N ALA A 100 14.44 -1.10 -4.98
CA ALA A 100 15.67 -1.49 -5.68
C ALA A 100 16.89 -1.47 -4.76
N PHE A 101 17.03 -0.38 -3.98
CA PHE A 101 18.11 -0.27 -2.99
C PHE A 101 18.07 -1.42 -1.96
N LEU A 102 16.88 -1.79 -1.50
CA LEU A 102 16.73 -2.92 -0.58
C LEU A 102 17.12 -4.24 -1.25
N HIS A 103 16.73 -4.51 -2.49
CA HIS A 103 17.13 -5.68 -3.25
C HIS A 103 18.65 -5.78 -3.43
N GLU A 104 19.31 -4.65 -3.72
CA GLU A 104 20.79 -4.60 -3.82
C GLU A 104 21.45 -4.90 -2.47
N LYS A 105 20.93 -4.33 -1.38
CA LYS A 105 21.46 -4.56 -0.02
C LYS A 105 21.28 -6.00 0.42
N ASP A 106 20.12 -6.59 0.16
CA ASP A 106 19.84 -7.99 0.50
C ASP A 106 20.74 -8.94 -0.29
N ALA A 107 20.94 -8.70 -1.58
CA ALA A 107 21.87 -9.48 -2.40
C ALA A 107 23.32 -9.32 -1.90
N GLN A 108 23.77 -8.12 -1.55
CA GLN A 108 25.10 -7.87 -0.96
C GLN A 108 25.28 -8.63 0.36
N TYR A 109 24.26 -8.61 1.24
CA TYR A 109 24.31 -9.30 2.52
C TYR A 109 24.37 -10.83 2.35
N GLU A 110 23.47 -11.38 1.53
CA GLU A 110 23.45 -12.82 1.21
C GLU A 110 24.78 -13.26 0.57
N ASN A 111 25.34 -12.46 -0.33
CA ASN A 111 26.58 -12.76 -1.03
C ASN A 111 27.81 -12.79 -0.09
N LYS A 112 27.83 -12.01 1.01
CA LYS A 112 28.86 -12.14 2.04
C LYS A 112 28.87 -13.53 2.67
N TRP A 113 27.69 -14.10 2.94
CA TRP A 113 27.54 -15.44 3.48
C TRP A 113 27.88 -16.51 2.42
N ARG A 114 27.37 -16.33 1.16
CA ARG A 114 27.61 -17.26 0.05
C ARG A 114 29.08 -17.40 -0.28
N LYS A 115 29.85 -16.30 -0.30
CA LYS A 115 31.31 -16.30 -0.46
C LYS A 115 32.00 -17.17 0.59
N ARG A 116 31.62 -17.05 1.86
CA ARG A 116 32.17 -17.87 2.95
C ARG A 116 31.84 -19.36 2.78
N LYS A 117 30.72 -19.69 2.16
CA LYS A 117 30.27 -21.06 1.93
C LYS A 117 30.61 -21.58 0.52
N LYS A 118 31.38 -20.84 -0.27
CA LYS A 118 31.74 -21.16 -1.67
C LYS A 118 30.51 -21.48 -2.55
N LYS A 119 29.39 -20.80 -2.33
CA LYS A 119 28.18 -20.91 -3.14
C LYS A 119 28.17 -19.85 -4.26
N PRO A 120 27.50 -20.11 -5.41
CA PRO A 120 27.29 -19.11 -6.46
C PRO A 120 26.68 -17.83 -5.88
N LEU A 121 27.15 -16.67 -6.37
CA LEU A 121 26.57 -15.38 -5.97
C LEU A 121 25.20 -15.21 -6.60
N ILE A 122 24.37 -14.38 -5.97
CA ILE A 122 23.06 -14.00 -6.49
C ILE A 122 23.08 -12.52 -6.93
N GLU A 123 22.30 -12.23 -7.94
CA GLU A 123 22.02 -10.86 -8.34
C GLU A 123 20.76 -10.34 -7.63
N PRO A 124 20.65 -9.00 -7.42
CA PRO A 124 19.39 -8.40 -6.99
C PRO A 124 18.31 -8.67 -8.05
N LEU A 125 17.05 -8.63 -7.65
CA LEU A 125 15.94 -8.80 -8.59
C LEU A 125 16.04 -7.74 -9.70
N TYR A 126 16.26 -6.50 -9.29
CA TYR A 126 16.61 -5.36 -10.14
C TYR A 126 17.44 -4.36 -9.32
N THR A 127 18.06 -3.41 -10.01
CA THR A 127 18.94 -2.38 -9.44
C THR A 127 18.26 -1.02 -9.40
N VAL A 128 18.88 -0.05 -8.72
CA VAL A 128 18.39 1.35 -8.74
C VAL A 128 18.40 1.92 -10.16
N ASP A 129 19.34 1.52 -11.01
CA ASP A 129 19.36 1.97 -12.40
C ASP A 129 18.21 1.34 -13.21
N ASP A 130 17.85 0.08 -12.98
CA ASP A 130 16.66 -0.55 -13.56
C ASP A 130 15.37 0.20 -13.13
N ALA A 131 15.29 0.62 -11.86
CA ALA A 131 14.16 1.40 -11.36
C ALA A 131 14.06 2.77 -12.03
N ARG A 132 15.18 3.48 -12.20
CA ARG A 132 15.22 4.76 -12.94
C ARG A 132 14.79 4.59 -14.39
N ALA A 133 15.27 3.56 -15.07
CA ALA A 133 14.85 3.25 -16.45
C ALA A 133 13.35 2.96 -16.58
N ALA A 134 12.72 2.38 -15.55
CA ALA A 134 11.27 2.21 -15.52
C ALA A 134 10.55 3.55 -15.28
N LEU A 135 11.05 4.38 -14.38
CA LEU A 135 10.49 5.70 -14.07
C LEU A 135 10.49 6.65 -15.26
N GLU A 136 11.50 6.57 -16.15
CA GLU A 136 11.54 7.34 -17.40
C GLU A 136 10.38 7.03 -18.38
N LYS A 137 9.69 5.90 -18.18
CA LYS A 137 8.54 5.47 -19.00
C LYS A 137 7.20 5.86 -18.41
N VAL A 138 7.18 6.40 -17.18
CA VAL A 138 5.95 6.76 -16.48
C VAL A 138 5.33 8.00 -17.13
N VAL A 139 4.06 7.91 -17.44
CA VAL A 139 3.23 8.99 -18.00
C VAL A 139 2.10 9.27 -17.00
N GLY A 140 2.20 10.41 -16.33
CA GLY A 140 1.18 10.86 -15.38
C GLY A 140 -0.05 11.43 -16.08
N LEU A 141 -1.23 11.03 -15.64
CA LEU A 141 -2.53 11.53 -16.10
C LEU A 141 -3.30 12.14 -14.91
N ARG A 142 -4.27 13.01 -15.22
CA ARG A 142 -5.19 13.54 -14.20
C ARG A 142 -6.39 12.63 -14.01
N TYR A 143 -7.00 12.68 -12.83
CA TYR A 143 -8.31 12.08 -12.65
C TYR A 143 -9.33 12.65 -13.63
N ARG A 144 -10.25 11.81 -14.08
CA ARG A 144 -11.36 12.11 -15.00
C ARG A 144 -10.91 12.48 -16.43
N GLU A 145 -9.60 12.51 -16.71
CA GLU A 145 -9.07 12.69 -18.07
C GLU A 145 -9.22 11.38 -18.84
N LYS A 146 -10.06 11.37 -19.89
CA LYS A 146 -10.16 10.25 -20.82
C LYS A 146 -9.05 10.35 -21.88
N ARG A 147 -8.29 9.29 -22.07
CA ARG A 147 -7.11 9.28 -22.95
C ARG A 147 -7.10 8.02 -23.79
N GLU A 148 -7.00 8.18 -25.11
CA GLU A 148 -6.61 7.08 -25.98
C GLU A 148 -5.12 6.81 -25.81
N ILE A 149 -4.79 5.57 -25.36
CA ILE A 149 -3.41 5.16 -25.09
C ILE A 149 -2.82 4.28 -26.18
N LEU A 150 -3.69 3.61 -26.95
CA LEU A 150 -3.38 2.79 -28.11
C LEU A 150 -4.61 2.82 -29.05
N PRO A 151 -4.46 2.50 -30.34
CA PRO A 151 -5.59 2.53 -31.28
C PRO A 151 -6.80 1.71 -30.78
N GLY A 152 -7.93 2.38 -30.58
CA GLY A 152 -9.16 1.77 -30.06
C GLY A 152 -9.14 1.39 -28.59
N ILE A 153 -8.15 1.86 -27.83
CA ILE A 153 -8.04 1.61 -26.40
C ILE A 153 -7.93 2.93 -25.65
N GLU A 154 -8.96 3.24 -24.90
CA GLU A 154 -9.04 4.45 -24.08
C GLU A 154 -9.07 4.09 -22.58
N ILE A 155 -8.49 4.94 -21.74
CA ILE A 155 -8.53 4.82 -20.29
C ILE A 155 -8.99 6.11 -19.65
N ARG A 156 -9.52 5.99 -18.41
CA ARG A 156 -9.80 7.10 -17.51
C ARG A 156 -9.56 6.67 -16.08
N TYR A 157 -8.80 7.47 -15.34
CA TYR A 157 -8.57 7.27 -13.93
C TYR A 157 -9.63 7.97 -13.09
N GLN A 158 -10.20 7.27 -12.10
CA GLN A 158 -11.10 7.79 -11.09
C GLN A 158 -10.45 7.58 -9.71
N ASP A 159 -10.74 8.45 -8.74
CA ASP A 159 -10.19 8.29 -7.39
C ASP A 159 -10.71 7.02 -6.73
N ALA A 160 -9.80 6.20 -6.22
CA ALA A 160 -10.12 4.96 -5.51
C ALA A 160 -10.16 5.14 -3.98
N GLY A 161 -9.73 6.28 -3.44
CA GLY A 161 -9.76 6.60 -2.01
C GLY A 161 -8.82 5.79 -1.12
N HIS A 162 -7.93 4.96 -1.71
CA HIS A 162 -7.09 4.02 -0.96
C HIS A 162 -5.79 4.66 -0.44
N ILE A 163 -4.98 5.23 -1.33
CA ILE A 163 -3.83 6.08 -1.02
C ILE A 163 -3.81 7.25 -1.99
N LEU A 164 -2.99 8.26 -1.72
CA LEU A 164 -2.86 9.42 -2.62
C LEU A 164 -2.56 8.96 -4.05
N GLY A 165 -3.40 9.38 -5.00
CA GLY A 165 -3.27 9.04 -6.41
C GLY A 165 -3.76 7.65 -6.80
N SER A 166 -4.33 6.86 -5.88
CA SER A 166 -4.90 5.55 -6.21
C SER A 166 -6.11 5.66 -7.14
N CYS A 167 -6.24 4.70 -8.05
CA CYS A 167 -7.21 4.77 -9.13
C CYS A 167 -8.08 3.53 -9.26
N ASN A 168 -9.38 3.76 -9.44
CA ASN A 168 -10.19 2.88 -10.25
C ASN A 168 -9.96 3.22 -11.73
N VAL A 169 -9.73 2.23 -12.56
CA VAL A 169 -9.42 2.43 -13.97
C VAL A 169 -10.59 2.00 -14.83
N GLU A 170 -11.18 2.94 -15.56
CA GLU A 170 -12.14 2.66 -16.61
C GLU A 170 -11.40 2.48 -17.93
N ILE A 171 -11.68 1.40 -18.65
CA ILE A 171 -10.99 1.00 -19.87
C ILE A 171 -12.04 0.69 -20.93
N TRP A 172 -11.94 1.35 -22.09
CA TRP A 172 -12.78 1.06 -23.25
C TRP A 172 -11.92 0.37 -24.31
N LEU A 173 -12.32 -0.85 -24.65
CA LEU A 173 -11.70 -1.64 -25.73
C LEU A 173 -12.64 -1.65 -26.93
N SER A 174 -12.22 -1.09 -28.04
CA SER A 174 -12.99 -1.07 -29.29
C SER A 174 -12.30 -1.89 -30.35
N GLU A 175 -12.95 -2.96 -30.81
CA GLU A 175 -12.42 -3.88 -31.83
C GLU A 175 -13.57 -4.38 -32.72
N ASN A 176 -13.38 -4.37 -34.04
CA ASN A 176 -14.35 -4.87 -35.03
C ASN A 176 -15.75 -4.25 -34.87
N GLY A 177 -15.82 -2.95 -34.56
CA GLY A 177 -17.08 -2.19 -34.37
C GLY A 177 -17.83 -2.49 -33.07
N LYS A 178 -17.26 -3.27 -32.17
CA LYS A 178 -17.79 -3.50 -30.81
C LYS A 178 -16.92 -2.80 -29.79
N THR A 179 -17.53 -2.21 -28.76
CA THR A 179 -16.82 -1.63 -27.62
C THR A 179 -17.24 -2.36 -26.34
N ARG A 180 -16.24 -2.67 -25.51
CA ARG A 180 -16.41 -3.21 -24.16
C ARG A 180 -15.82 -2.27 -23.15
N LYS A 181 -16.57 -1.98 -22.09
CA LYS A 181 -16.10 -1.20 -20.95
C LYS A 181 -15.72 -2.11 -19.80
N ILE A 182 -14.46 -2.06 -19.40
CA ILE A 182 -13.92 -2.78 -18.25
C ILE A 182 -13.63 -1.76 -17.15
N VAL A 183 -13.91 -2.11 -15.91
CA VAL A 183 -13.50 -1.36 -14.73
C VAL A 183 -12.56 -2.23 -13.90
N PHE A 184 -11.36 -1.73 -13.65
CA PHE A 184 -10.41 -2.32 -12.72
C PHE A 184 -10.35 -1.48 -11.46
N SER A 185 -10.70 -2.05 -10.32
CA SER A 185 -10.77 -1.30 -9.06
C SER A 185 -9.41 -0.82 -8.57
N GLY A 186 -8.30 -1.52 -8.95
CA GLY A 186 -7.10 -1.44 -8.12
C GLY A 186 -7.47 -1.83 -6.68
N ASP A 187 -6.90 -1.12 -5.70
CA ASP A 187 -7.33 -1.22 -4.32
C ASP A 187 -8.31 -0.09 -3.97
N LEU A 188 -9.41 -0.45 -3.33
CA LEU A 188 -10.46 0.47 -2.92
C LEU A 188 -10.23 0.95 -1.49
N GLY A 189 -10.41 2.25 -1.27
CA GLY A 189 -10.39 2.85 0.06
C GLY A 189 -11.68 2.64 0.83
N GLN A 190 -11.60 2.79 2.16
CA GLN A 190 -12.80 2.94 2.99
C GLN A 190 -13.48 4.28 2.69
N TYR A 191 -14.79 4.33 2.87
CA TYR A 191 -15.51 5.59 2.91
C TYR A 191 -15.25 6.37 4.20
N ASP A 192 -15.43 7.68 4.13
CA ASP A 192 -15.29 8.60 5.27
C ASP A 192 -13.91 8.52 5.96
N THR A 193 -12.83 8.23 5.18
CA THR A 193 -11.45 8.26 5.67
C THR A 193 -10.89 9.69 5.61
N PRO A 194 -9.98 10.07 6.52
CA PRO A 194 -9.39 11.40 6.49
C PRO A 194 -8.41 11.56 5.32
N ILE A 195 -8.22 12.79 4.89
CA ILE A 195 -7.29 13.26 3.87
C ILE A 195 -7.76 13.02 2.44
N LEU A 196 -8.23 11.81 2.13
CA LEU A 196 -8.58 11.41 0.76
C LEU A 196 -10.09 11.46 0.54
N ASN A 197 -10.48 11.67 -0.71
CA ASN A 197 -11.88 11.56 -1.09
C ASN A 197 -12.33 10.09 -1.05
N ASP A 198 -13.63 9.90 -0.91
CA ASP A 198 -14.26 8.58 -1.07
C ASP A 198 -14.03 8.00 -2.47
N PRO A 199 -14.06 6.66 -2.62
CA PRO A 199 -14.02 6.02 -3.93
C PRO A 199 -15.07 6.59 -4.88
N SER A 200 -14.62 6.95 -6.09
CA SER A 200 -15.51 7.54 -7.10
C SER A 200 -16.61 6.58 -7.52
N VAL A 201 -17.82 7.11 -7.72
CA VAL A 201 -18.94 6.35 -8.24
C VAL A 201 -18.73 6.07 -9.73
N ILE A 202 -18.85 4.79 -10.12
CA ILE A 202 -18.87 4.34 -11.51
C ILE A 202 -20.20 3.61 -11.73
N GLU A 203 -20.97 4.06 -12.72
CA GLU A 203 -22.36 3.62 -12.89
C GLU A 203 -22.54 2.48 -13.89
N GLU A 204 -21.57 2.29 -14.79
CA GLU A 204 -21.70 1.32 -15.88
C GLU A 204 -20.36 0.65 -16.21
N ALA A 205 -20.40 -0.65 -16.45
CA ALA A 205 -19.31 -1.46 -17.00
C ALA A 205 -19.89 -2.74 -17.63
N ASP A 206 -19.21 -3.33 -18.61
CA ASP A 206 -19.52 -4.70 -19.05
C ASP A 206 -18.87 -5.71 -18.09
N HIS A 207 -17.64 -5.44 -17.67
CA HIS A 207 -16.87 -6.27 -16.75
C HIS A 207 -16.24 -5.42 -15.63
N VAL A 208 -16.22 -5.96 -14.41
CA VAL A 208 -15.55 -5.34 -13.25
C VAL A 208 -14.56 -6.33 -12.66
N ILE A 209 -13.29 -5.93 -12.61
CA ILE A 209 -12.24 -6.65 -11.87
C ILE A 209 -12.09 -5.93 -10.53
N VAL A 210 -12.44 -6.58 -9.42
CA VAL A 210 -12.54 -5.94 -8.11
C VAL A 210 -11.74 -6.65 -7.03
N GLU A 211 -11.08 -5.86 -6.17
CA GLU A 211 -10.38 -6.35 -4.98
C GLU A 211 -11.32 -6.96 -3.96
N SER A 212 -10.78 -7.73 -3.04
CA SER A 212 -11.52 -8.37 -1.96
C SER A 212 -10.70 -8.61 -0.69
N THR A 213 -9.74 -7.73 -0.41
CA THR A 213 -8.82 -7.87 0.74
C THR A 213 -9.56 -8.10 2.05
N TYR A 214 -10.66 -7.40 2.26
CA TYR A 214 -11.55 -7.57 3.41
C TYR A 214 -12.97 -8.02 3.02
N GLY A 215 -13.09 -8.79 1.96
CA GLY A 215 -14.35 -9.28 1.42
C GLY A 215 -15.20 -10.17 2.35
N ASN A 216 -14.70 -10.52 3.52
CA ASN A 216 -15.39 -11.39 4.49
C ASN A 216 -15.56 -10.77 5.88
N ARG A 217 -15.22 -9.50 6.09
CA ARG A 217 -15.28 -8.88 7.42
C ARG A 217 -15.43 -7.37 7.35
N ARG A 218 -15.93 -6.81 8.47
CA ARG A 218 -16.04 -5.37 8.71
C ARG A 218 -14.84 -4.85 9.47
N HIS A 219 -14.53 -3.59 9.25
CA HIS A 219 -13.59 -2.88 10.10
C HIS A 219 -14.24 -2.48 11.42
N ARG A 220 -13.40 -2.22 12.40
CA ARG A 220 -13.81 -1.62 13.66
C ARG A 220 -14.23 -0.18 13.43
N ASP A 221 -15.18 0.30 14.23
CA ASP A 221 -15.63 1.69 14.23
C ASP A 221 -14.45 2.67 14.35
N ARG A 222 -14.48 3.70 13.52
CA ARG A 222 -13.38 4.67 13.41
C ARG A 222 -13.31 5.61 14.61
N GLU A 223 -14.45 6.09 15.12
CA GLU A 223 -14.47 6.99 16.28
C GLU A 223 -13.93 6.28 17.50
N ALA A 224 -14.40 5.05 17.77
CA ALA A 224 -13.87 4.22 18.85
C ALA A 224 -12.36 3.93 18.68
N THR A 225 -11.87 3.87 17.46
CA THR A 225 -10.43 3.69 17.18
C THR A 225 -9.63 4.95 17.51
N ILE A 226 -10.16 6.13 17.19
CA ILE A 226 -9.55 7.43 17.51
C ILE A 226 -9.48 7.64 19.02
N ASP A 227 -10.58 7.34 19.72
CA ASP A 227 -10.62 7.43 21.19
C ASP A 227 -9.58 6.53 21.84
N GLU A 228 -9.45 5.28 21.37
CA GLU A 228 -8.41 4.34 21.85
C GLU A 228 -6.99 4.88 21.62
N ILE A 229 -6.72 5.54 20.48
CA ILE A 229 -5.42 6.18 20.24
C ILE A 229 -5.15 7.27 21.29
N GLY A 230 -6.13 8.11 21.58
CA GLY A 230 -6.04 9.15 22.63
C GLY A 230 -5.76 8.57 24.01
N GLU A 231 -6.46 7.50 24.38
CA GLU A 231 -6.24 6.78 25.63
C GLU A 231 -4.82 6.19 25.72
N ILE A 232 -4.31 5.58 24.63
CA ILE A 232 -2.95 5.04 24.59
C ILE A 232 -1.91 6.15 24.77
N ILE A 233 -2.09 7.30 24.13
CA ILE A 233 -1.20 8.48 24.27
C ILE A 233 -1.21 8.98 25.74
N SER A 234 -2.38 9.10 26.35
CA SER A 234 -2.56 9.50 27.74
C SER A 234 -1.91 8.50 28.70
N ASP A 235 -2.12 7.20 28.47
CA ASP A 235 -1.52 6.13 29.28
C ASP A 235 0.02 6.14 29.21
N ALA A 236 0.57 6.33 28.02
CA ALA A 236 2.01 6.45 27.81
C ALA A 236 2.61 7.70 28.50
N ALA A 237 1.87 8.81 28.53
CA ALA A 237 2.26 10.03 29.26
C ALA A 237 2.27 9.77 30.78
N HIS A 238 1.23 9.11 31.29
CA HIS A 238 1.11 8.76 32.73
C HIS A 238 2.28 7.87 33.20
N HIS A 239 2.67 6.90 32.38
CA HIS A 239 3.80 6.01 32.66
C HIS A 239 5.17 6.63 32.38
N LYS A 240 5.25 7.89 31.95
CA LYS A 240 6.49 8.60 31.59
C LYS A 240 7.34 7.79 30.62
N GLY A 241 6.72 7.25 29.59
CA GLY A 241 7.35 6.39 28.58
C GLY A 241 7.49 7.06 27.22
N ASN A 242 8.03 6.30 26.27
CA ASN A 242 7.97 6.60 24.85
C ASN A 242 6.86 5.79 24.20
N LEU A 243 6.21 6.37 23.20
CA LEU A 243 5.24 5.69 22.35
C LEU A 243 5.87 5.41 20.98
N LEU A 244 5.98 4.13 20.61
CA LEU A 244 6.46 3.70 19.31
C LEU A 244 5.27 3.33 18.42
N ILE A 245 5.25 3.86 17.21
CA ILE A 245 4.20 3.62 16.21
C ILE A 245 4.82 3.06 14.95
N PRO A 246 4.92 1.71 14.82
CA PRO A 246 5.31 1.07 13.57
C PRO A 246 4.26 1.33 12.50
N ALA A 247 4.64 2.03 11.42
CA ALA A 247 3.71 2.38 10.36
C ALA A 247 4.32 2.14 8.96
N PHE A 248 3.47 1.82 7.99
CA PHE A 248 3.88 1.84 6.59
C PHE A 248 4.20 3.27 6.16
N SER A 249 5.18 3.43 5.29
CA SER A 249 5.69 4.74 4.88
C SER A 249 4.66 5.57 4.10
N ILE A 250 3.70 4.92 3.44
CA ILE A 250 2.65 5.55 2.64
C ILE A 250 1.28 5.17 3.19
N GLY A 251 0.35 6.11 3.19
CA GLY A 251 -1.00 6.01 3.71
C GLY A 251 -1.04 6.11 5.24
N ARG A 252 -0.68 5.03 5.93
CA ARG A 252 -0.79 4.93 7.40
C ARG A 252 -0.01 6.01 8.16
N THR A 253 1.20 6.31 7.74
CA THR A 253 2.01 7.35 8.37
C THR A 253 1.33 8.71 8.26
N GLN A 254 0.81 9.05 7.09
CA GLN A 254 0.15 10.33 6.84
C GLN A 254 -1.16 10.44 7.63
N GLU A 255 -1.93 9.37 7.70
CA GLU A 255 -3.15 9.30 8.51
C GLU A 255 -2.87 9.49 10.01
N ILE A 256 -1.85 8.85 10.56
CA ILE A 256 -1.44 9.06 11.97
C ILE A 256 -0.99 10.50 12.20
N LEU A 257 -0.19 11.07 11.30
CA LEU A 257 0.23 12.47 11.41
C LEU A 257 -0.96 13.43 11.35
N TYR A 258 -1.95 13.14 10.52
CA TYR A 258 -3.19 13.90 10.43
C TYR A 258 -3.96 13.88 11.76
N TYR A 259 -4.17 12.70 12.35
CA TYR A 259 -4.87 12.59 13.63
C TYR A 259 -4.10 13.28 14.77
N LEU A 260 -2.79 13.12 14.83
CA LEU A 260 -1.97 13.84 15.82
C LEU A 260 -2.10 15.36 15.66
N GLY A 261 -2.19 15.87 14.43
CA GLY A 261 -2.44 17.28 14.17
C GLY A 261 -3.86 17.72 14.51
N LYS A 262 -4.87 16.95 14.11
CA LYS A 262 -6.29 17.24 14.34
C LYS A 262 -6.64 17.28 15.83
N TYR A 263 -6.10 16.36 16.61
CA TYR A 263 -6.36 16.20 18.05
C TYR A 263 -5.23 16.71 18.93
N TYR A 264 -4.39 17.63 18.40
CA TYR A 264 -3.19 18.14 19.07
C TYR A 264 -3.44 18.61 20.51
N ASP A 265 -4.42 19.48 20.70
CA ASP A 265 -4.79 20.04 22.01
C ASP A 265 -5.49 19.00 22.89
N GLN A 266 -6.42 18.23 22.32
CA GLN A 266 -7.20 17.21 23.03
C GLN A 266 -6.32 16.10 23.61
N TRP A 267 -5.27 15.68 22.88
CA TRP A 267 -4.33 14.66 23.30
C TRP A 267 -3.10 15.24 24.03
N GLU A 268 -3.10 16.55 24.33
CA GLU A 268 -2.04 17.27 25.04
C GLU A 268 -0.65 17.00 24.44
N LEU A 269 -0.55 17.11 23.10
CA LEU A 269 0.66 16.75 22.37
C LEU A 269 1.79 17.78 22.54
N ASP A 270 1.55 18.95 23.09
CA ASP A 270 2.54 19.97 23.43
C ASP A 270 3.64 19.44 24.36
N ARG A 271 3.32 18.45 25.20
CA ARG A 271 4.28 17.79 26.12
C ARG A 271 5.15 16.72 25.47
N TRP A 272 4.89 16.36 24.19
CA TRP A 272 5.59 15.31 23.47
C TRP A 272 6.61 15.86 22.47
N HIS A 273 7.65 15.08 22.20
CA HIS A 273 8.47 15.21 21.01
C HIS A 273 8.00 14.21 19.97
N VAL A 274 7.39 14.67 18.89
CA VAL A 274 6.90 13.79 17.82
C VAL A 274 7.99 13.65 16.75
N PHE A 275 8.39 12.42 16.47
CA PHE A 275 9.41 12.11 15.47
C PHE A 275 8.82 11.31 14.32
N LEU A 276 9.04 11.77 13.08
CA LEU A 276 8.90 10.95 11.88
C LEU A 276 10.29 10.46 11.48
N ASP A 277 10.60 9.21 11.86
CA ASP A 277 11.92 8.61 11.68
C ASP A 277 11.93 7.52 10.60
N SER A 278 11.67 7.93 9.37
CA SER A 278 11.72 7.10 8.16
C SER A 278 12.00 8.00 6.96
N PRO A 279 13.17 7.89 6.30
CA PRO A 279 13.47 8.70 5.12
C PRO A 279 12.43 8.56 4.00
N LEU A 280 11.92 7.34 3.77
CA LEU A 280 10.88 7.11 2.78
C LEU A 280 9.55 7.78 3.19
N ALA A 281 9.12 7.62 4.45
CA ALA A 281 7.89 8.24 4.93
C ALA A 281 7.96 9.78 4.92
N ILE A 282 9.13 10.36 5.21
CA ILE A 282 9.37 11.81 5.11
C ILE A 282 9.16 12.28 3.66
N ARG A 283 9.74 11.56 2.68
CA ARG A 283 9.56 11.90 1.25
C ARG A 283 8.11 11.73 0.82
N ALA A 284 7.47 10.62 1.20
CA ALA A 284 6.06 10.38 0.91
C ALA A 284 5.14 11.47 1.50
N SER A 285 5.38 11.89 2.76
CA SER A 285 4.60 12.97 3.36
C SER A 285 4.75 14.30 2.62
N LYS A 286 5.95 14.61 2.10
CA LYS A 286 6.16 15.81 1.26
C LYS A 286 5.32 15.73 -0.03
N ILE A 287 5.30 14.58 -0.70
CA ILE A 287 4.45 14.37 -1.89
C ILE A 287 2.97 14.58 -1.52
N TYR A 288 2.50 13.99 -0.41
CA TYR A 288 1.12 14.26 0.04
C TYR A 288 0.84 15.76 0.17
N TRP A 289 1.76 16.54 0.72
CA TRP A 289 1.57 17.99 0.92
C TRP A 289 1.59 18.79 -0.40
N GLU A 290 2.17 18.25 -1.48
CA GLU A 290 2.20 18.85 -2.81
C GLU A 290 0.91 18.67 -3.61
N TYR A 291 0.01 17.74 -3.19
CA TYR A 291 -1.24 17.42 -3.87
C TYR A 291 -2.51 17.79 -3.08
N PRO A 292 -2.65 19.03 -2.55
CA PRO A 292 -3.81 19.41 -1.71
C PRO A 292 -5.15 19.38 -2.45
N HIS A 293 -5.13 19.43 -3.78
CA HIS A 293 -6.33 19.35 -4.61
C HIS A 293 -6.90 17.93 -4.70
N LEU A 294 -6.21 16.94 -4.16
CA LEU A 294 -6.68 15.56 -4.03
C LEU A 294 -7.22 15.27 -2.61
N TYR A 295 -7.26 16.29 -1.74
CA TYR A 295 -7.76 16.13 -0.37
C TYR A 295 -9.30 16.19 -0.33
N ASP A 296 -9.86 15.55 0.70
CA ASP A 296 -11.23 15.74 1.09
C ASP A 296 -11.52 17.19 1.58
N GLU A 297 -12.78 17.47 1.83
CA GLU A 297 -13.19 18.81 2.26
C GLU A 297 -12.64 19.17 3.65
N GLU A 298 -12.54 18.19 4.57
CA GLU A 298 -12.06 18.40 5.94
C GLU A 298 -10.56 18.70 5.97
N ALA A 299 -9.73 17.91 5.31
CA ALA A 299 -8.30 18.12 5.22
C ALA A 299 -7.96 19.44 4.48
N THR A 300 -8.76 19.78 3.45
CA THR A 300 -8.64 21.07 2.75
C THR A 300 -8.90 22.24 3.69
N LYS A 301 -9.96 22.19 4.50
CA LYS A 301 -10.29 23.23 5.51
C LYS A 301 -9.22 23.31 6.60
N LEU A 302 -8.72 22.17 7.08
CA LEU A 302 -7.67 22.13 8.08
C LEU A 302 -6.39 22.78 7.54
N ARG A 303 -5.98 22.45 6.32
CA ARG A 303 -4.82 23.06 5.66
C ARG A 303 -4.94 24.57 5.50
N GLN A 304 -6.10 25.08 5.11
CA GLN A 304 -6.33 26.52 4.95
C GLN A 304 -6.19 27.29 6.27
N ARG A 305 -6.53 26.67 7.41
CA ARG A 305 -6.42 27.32 8.73
C ARG A 305 -4.98 27.43 9.23
N VAL A 306 -4.10 26.49 8.86
CA VAL A 306 -2.78 26.33 9.49
C VAL A 306 -1.61 26.50 8.53
N ASN A 307 -1.85 26.74 7.23
CA ASN A 307 -0.85 26.89 6.16
C ASN A 307 0.16 25.73 6.01
N GLU A 308 0.15 24.76 6.91
CA GLU A 308 1.05 23.61 6.94
C GLU A 308 0.28 22.34 7.33
N MET A 309 0.63 21.22 6.69
CA MET A 309 0.14 19.89 7.08
C MET A 309 1.35 19.00 7.39
N PRO A 310 1.28 18.20 8.44
CA PRO A 310 0.29 18.20 9.52
C PRO A 310 0.51 19.38 10.49
N HIS A 311 -0.56 19.87 11.11
CA HIS A 311 -0.44 20.92 12.14
C HIS A 311 0.16 20.34 13.45
N LEU A 312 1.44 20.03 13.39
CA LEU A 312 2.23 19.49 14.51
C LEU A 312 3.45 20.36 14.74
N GLN A 313 3.31 21.37 15.61
CA GLN A 313 4.38 22.34 15.92
C GLN A 313 5.65 21.67 16.48
N ASN A 314 5.50 20.50 17.10
CA ASN A 314 6.57 19.73 17.73
C ASN A 314 7.03 18.53 16.87
N LEU A 315 6.60 18.41 15.60
CA LEU A 315 7.06 17.38 14.67
C LEU A 315 8.51 17.62 14.27
N ARG A 316 9.32 16.58 14.41
CA ARG A 316 10.72 16.56 13.97
C ARG A 316 10.91 15.47 12.93
N LEU A 317 11.35 15.87 11.75
CA LEU A 317 11.75 14.98 10.68
C LEU A 317 13.22 14.58 10.88
N THR A 318 13.53 13.30 10.89
CA THR A 318 14.88 12.80 11.15
C THR A 318 15.40 11.98 9.95
N PRO A 319 15.84 12.66 8.86
CA PRO A 319 16.27 11.97 7.64
C PRO A 319 17.60 11.21 7.82
N SER A 320 18.53 11.70 8.65
CA SER A 320 19.86 11.11 8.79
C SER A 320 19.92 10.00 9.85
N PRO A 321 20.88 9.04 9.72
CA PRO A 321 21.11 8.02 10.74
C PRO A 321 21.54 8.62 12.10
N GLN A 322 22.26 9.73 12.11
CA GLN A 322 22.73 10.42 13.33
C GLN A 322 21.56 10.96 14.12
N GLU A 323 20.60 11.64 13.45
CA GLU A 323 19.38 12.16 14.09
C GLU A 323 18.53 11.00 14.65
N SER A 324 18.37 9.90 13.87
CA SER A 324 17.68 8.70 14.33
C SER A 324 18.32 8.07 15.58
N MET A 325 19.64 7.98 15.63
CA MET A 325 20.34 7.47 16.80
C MET A 325 20.16 8.37 18.03
N ALA A 326 20.07 9.68 17.86
CA ALA A 326 19.85 10.63 18.96
C ALA A 326 18.50 10.40 19.68
N ILE A 327 17.46 9.96 18.95
CA ILE A 327 16.14 9.64 19.54
C ILE A 327 16.28 8.55 20.61
N ASN A 328 17.18 7.59 20.44
CA ASN A 328 17.35 6.49 21.38
C ASN A 328 17.91 6.93 22.77
N GLN A 329 18.39 8.17 22.88
CA GLN A 329 18.80 8.77 24.16
C GLN A 329 17.60 9.31 24.97
N ILE A 330 16.45 9.53 24.31
CA ILE A 330 15.23 10.04 24.96
C ILE A 330 14.59 8.88 25.75
N ARG A 331 14.44 9.10 27.05
CA ARG A 331 13.92 8.06 27.95
C ARG A 331 12.40 8.11 28.09
N SER A 332 11.78 9.27 27.88
CA SER A 332 10.33 9.47 28.01
C SER A 332 9.90 10.69 27.20
N GLY A 333 8.60 10.75 26.84
CA GLY A 333 8.02 11.89 26.16
C GLY A 333 8.30 11.96 24.66
N ALA A 334 8.66 10.84 24.03
CA ALA A 334 8.79 10.75 22.57
C ALA A 334 7.69 9.88 21.97
N ILE A 335 7.00 10.41 20.94
CA ILE A 335 6.20 9.65 19.99
C ILE A 335 7.08 9.41 18.76
N ILE A 336 7.32 8.14 18.42
CA ILE A 336 8.25 7.74 17.35
C ILE A 336 7.49 6.98 16.28
N ILE A 337 7.22 7.64 15.15
CA ILE A 337 6.59 7.04 13.98
C ILE A 337 7.70 6.58 13.05
N SER A 338 7.77 5.28 12.75
CA SER A 338 8.87 4.74 11.95
C SER A 338 8.47 3.49 11.16
N ALA A 339 9.00 3.31 9.97
CA ALA A 339 8.83 2.12 9.16
C ALA A 339 9.85 1.02 9.57
N SER A 340 9.54 -0.25 9.37
CA SER A 340 8.37 -0.82 8.66
C SER A 340 7.20 -1.12 9.60
N GLY A 341 5.98 -1.10 9.05
CA GLY A 341 4.76 -1.37 9.82
C GLY A 341 4.70 -2.77 10.44
N MET A 342 5.32 -3.78 9.82
CA MET A 342 5.41 -5.15 10.37
C MET A 342 6.69 -5.41 11.16
N MET A 343 7.53 -4.40 11.36
CA MET A 343 8.78 -4.50 12.12
C MET A 343 9.77 -5.55 11.58
N THR A 344 9.72 -5.82 10.27
CA THR A 344 10.62 -6.77 9.60
C THR A 344 11.98 -6.16 9.27
N GLY A 345 12.08 -4.82 9.31
CA GLY A 345 13.28 -4.05 9.01
C GLY A 345 13.07 -2.58 9.35
N GLY A 346 13.94 -1.72 8.83
CA GLY A 346 13.86 -0.28 9.03
C GLY A 346 14.30 0.18 10.42
N ARG A 347 14.15 1.50 10.64
CA ARG A 347 14.61 2.16 11.87
C ARG A 347 13.79 1.78 13.08
N ILE A 348 12.53 1.40 12.91
CA ILE A 348 11.65 0.95 13.99
C ILE A 348 12.26 -0.22 14.78
N VAL A 349 12.98 -1.14 14.11
CA VAL A 349 13.62 -2.29 14.76
C VAL A 349 14.71 -1.84 15.73
N HIS A 350 15.43 -0.74 15.41
CA HIS A 350 16.41 -0.15 16.30
C HIS A 350 15.73 0.52 17.52
N HIS A 351 14.62 1.25 17.31
CA HIS A 351 13.87 1.84 18.41
C HIS A 351 13.27 0.77 19.34
N LEU A 352 12.75 -0.33 18.77
CA LEU A 352 12.27 -1.47 19.55
C LEU A 352 13.36 -2.06 20.43
N LYS A 353 14.58 -2.24 19.92
CA LYS A 353 15.72 -2.71 20.70
C LYS A 353 15.95 -1.89 21.97
N HIS A 354 15.74 -0.58 21.92
CA HIS A 354 15.95 0.33 23.04
C HIS A 354 14.73 0.49 23.98
N ASN A 355 13.53 0.10 23.53
CA ASN A 355 12.29 0.37 24.26
C ASN A 355 11.52 -0.88 24.68
N VAL A 356 11.60 -2.02 23.96
CA VAL A 356 10.77 -3.21 24.19
C VAL A 356 10.91 -3.80 25.61
N SER A 357 12.08 -3.62 26.25
CA SER A 357 12.34 -4.10 27.61
C SER A 357 12.07 -3.07 28.71
N ARG A 358 11.47 -1.91 28.36
CA ARG A 358 11.18 -0.84 29.31
C ARG A 358 9.69 -0.86 29.69
N ARG A 359 9.38 -0.93 30.99
CA ARG A 359 7.99 -1.02 31.49
C ARG A 359 7.13 0.18 31.14
N GLY A 360 7.72 1.38 31.07
CA GLY A 360 6.98 2.61 30.72
C GLY A 360 6.84 2.82 29.21
N ALA A 361 7.50 2.03 28.35
CA ALA A 361 7.37 2.19 26.91
C ALA A 361 6.08 1.55 26.40
N HIS A 362 5.49 2.17 25.40
CA HIS A 362 4.27 1.71 24.73
C HIS A 362 4.57 1.48 23.24
N ILE A 363 4.01 0.42 22.68
CA ILE A 363 4.11 0.09 21.26
C ILE A 363 2.69 0.00 20.71
N MET A 364 2.30 0.95 19.87
CA MET A 364 0.98 1.02 19.26
C MET A 364 1.04 0.47 17.84
N ILE A 365 0.52 -0.74 17.65
CA ILE A 365 0.49 -1.43 16.37
C ILE A 365 -0.79 -1.04 15.63
N VAL A 366 -0.64 -0.32 14.53
CA VAL A 366 -1.72 0.31 13.77
C VAL A 366 -1.98 -0.35 12.40
N GLY A 367 -1.52 -1.57 12.21
CA GLY A 367 -1.70 -2.30 10.96
C GLY A 367 -1.56 -3.80 11.12
N TYR A 368 -1.95 -4.53 10.08
CA TYR A 368 -1.86 -5.99 10.04
C TYR A 368 -0.42 -6.47 10.27
N GLN A 369 -0.31 -7.57 11.01
CA GLN A 369 0.97 -8.21 11.31
C GLN A 369 0.98 -9.64 10.76
N ALA A 370 1.76 -9.87 9.71
CA ALA A 370 1.87 -11.17 9.07
C ALA A 370 2.56 -12.21 9.98
N TYR A 371 2.17 -13.46 9.84
CA TYR A 371 2.77 -14.58 10.58
C TYR A 371 4.30 -14.60 10.41
N GLY A 372 5.00 -14.86 11.52
CA GLY A 372 6.47 -14.94 11.56
C GLY A 372 7.20 -13.60 11.71
N THR A 373 6.53 -12.46 11.53
CA THR A 373 7.12 -11.12 11.73
C THR A 373 7.37 -10.81 13.21
N LEU A 374 8.25 -9.83 13.47
CA LEU A 374 8.48 -9.34 14.83
C LEU A 374 7.20 -8.71 15.41
N GLY A 375 6.46 -7.96 14.58
CA GLY A 375 5.20 -7.38 14.99
C GLY A 375 4.17 -8.42 15.40
N ARG A 376 4.04 -9.51 14.66
CA ARG A 376 3.13 -10.62 15.03
C ARG A 376 3.48 -11.23 16.39
N LYS A 377 4.77 -11.42 16.68
CA LYS A 377 5.21 -11.92 17.99
C LYS A 377 4.83 -10.99 19.15
N LEU A 378 4.87 -9.68 18.92
CA LEU A 378 4.41 -8.69 19.93
C LEU A 378 2.90 -8.73 20.11
N VAL A 379 2.12 -8.84 19.03
CA VAL A 379 0.66 -9.02 19.07
C VAL A 379 0.30 -10.31 19.84
N ASP A 380 1.01 -11.40 19.60
CA ASP A 380 0.83 -12.69 20.27
C ASP A 380 1.35 -12.70 21.74
N ARG A 381 1.76 -11.52 22.25
CA ARG A 381 2.22 -11.37 23.65
C ARG A 381 3.37 -12.30 24.03
N MET A 382 4.29 -12.61 23.08
CA MET A 382 5.46 -13.43 23.39
C MET A 382 6.30 -12.77 24.49
N PRO A 383 6.72 -13.51 25.53
CA PRO A 383 7.46 -12.96 26.67
C PRO A 383 8.85 -12.43 26.29
N THR A 384 9.42 -12.96 25.20
CA THR A 384 10.71 -12.54 24.64
C THR A 384 10.64 -12.44 23.14
N VAL A 385 11.40 -11.51 22.55
CA VAL A 385 11.53 -11.34 21.10
C VAL A 385 12.99 -11.25 20.70
N LYS A 386 13.32 -11.74 19.51
CA LYS A 386 14.67 -11.68 18.97
C LYS A 386 14.82 -10.48 18.03
N ILE A 387 15.74 -9.56 18.37
CA ILE A 387 16.05 -8.36 17.60
C ILE A 387 17.55 -8.39 17.26
N HIS A 388 17.91 -8.31 15.97
CA HIS A 388 19.29 -8.40 15.49
C HIS A 388 20.08 -9.57 16.11
N GLY A 389 19.45 -10.75 16.21
CA GLY A 389 20.06 -11.97 16.71
C GLY A 389 20.14 -12.10 18.24
N LYS A 390 19.77 -11.07 19.02
CA LYS A 390 19.75 -11.09 20.50
C LYS A 390 18.31 -11.16 21.02
N GLU A 391 18.11 -11.85 22.12
CA GLU A 391 16.82 -11.93 22.81
C GLU A 391 16.62 -10.76 23.76
N TYR A 392 15.40 -10.23 23.77
CA TYR A 392 14.95 -9.14 24.63
C TYR A 392 13.64 -9.51 25.31
N PRO A 393 13.52 -9.35 26.64
CA PRO A 393 12.25 -9.54 27.32
C PRO A 393 11.29 -8.41 26.91
N VAL A 394 10.04 -8.77 26.64
CA VAL A 394 8.96 -7.81 26.33
C VAL A 394 8.38 -7.33 27.65
N LYS A 395 8.63 -6.06 28.00
CA LYS A 395 8.11 -5.38 29.19
C LYS A 395 7.29 -4.14 28.85
N ALA A 396 7.41 -3.67 27.60
CA ALA A 396 6.59 -2.58 27.08
C ALA A 396 5.13 -2.97 26.96
N SER A 397 4.23 -2.01 27.12
CA SER A 397 2.80 -2.20 26.84
C SER A 397 2.58 -2.32 25.34
N ILE A 398 1.88 -3.37 24.91
CA ILE A 398 1.58 -3.61 23.49
C ILE A 398 0.10 -3.33 23.26
N HIS A 399 -0.18 -2.39 22.38
CA HIS A 399 -1.53 -2.01 21.95
C HIS A 399 -1.73 -2.39 20.51
N THR A 400 -2.89 -2.93 20.17
CA THR A 400 -3.27 -3.29 18.81
C THR A 400 -4.50 -2.48 18.44
N VAL A 401 -4.31 -1.46 17.64
CA VAL A 401 -5.36 -0.55 17.18
C VAL A 401 -5.86 -1.04 15.83
N GLY A 402 -7.12 -1.44 15.78
CA GLY A 402 -7.82 -1.81 14.55
C GLY A 402 -8.57 -0.61 13.95
N GLY A 403 -9.21 -0.78 12.79
CA GLY A 403 -10.09 0.24 12.20
C GLY A 403 -9.41 1.27 11.30
N LEU A 404 -8.08 1.28 11.25
CA LEU A 404 -7.33 2.18 10.37
C LEU A 404 -6.89 1.51 9.05
N SER A 405 -7.56 0.47 8.55
CA SER A 405 -7.20 -0.11 7.24
C SER A 405 -7.32 0.94 6.13
N ALA A 406 -6.46 0.87 5.12
CA ALA A 406 -6.63 1.70 3.91
C ALA A 406 -7.61 1.05 2.91
N HIS A 407 -7.84 -0.27 3.00
CA HIS A 407 -8.78 -0.97 2.11
C HIS A 407 -10.21 -0.86 2.59
N ALA A 408 -11.12 -0.84 1.65
CA ALA A 408 -12.55 -1.03 1.86
C ALA A 408 -12.83 -2.34 2.62
N ASP A 409 -13.80 -2.30 3.51
CA ASP A 409 -14.34 -3.52 4.12
C ASP A 409 -15.49 -4.10 3.27
N ILE A 410 -16.08 -5.19 3.73
CA ILE A 410 -17.16 -5.86 2.97
C ILE A 410 -18.36 -4.95 2.69
N ASP A 411 -18.71 -4.05 3.60
CA ASP A 411 -19.87 -3.14 3.40
C ASP A 411 -19.48 -1.99 2.45
N ASP A 412 -18.26 -1.48 2.52
CA ASP A 412 -17.70 -0.50 1.59
C ASP A 412 -17.61 -1.07 0.16
N LEU A 413 -17.09 -2.30 0.03
CA LEU A 413 -17.05 -3.02 -1.25
C LEU A 413 -18.45 -3.20 -1.84
N MET A 414 -19.41 -3.60 -1.03
CA MET A 414 -20.81 -3.75 -1.45
C MET A 414 -21.45 -2.40 -1.81
N ARG A 415 -21.15 -1.33 -1.05
CA ARG A 415 -21.58 0.04 -1.34
C ARG A 415 -21.07 0.49 -2.71
N TRP A 416 -19.78 0.27 -2.99
CA TRP A 416 -19.17 0.65 -4.26
C TRP A 416 -19.76 -0.14 -5.43
N MET A 417 -19.89 -1.47 -5.30
CA MET A 417 -20.51 -2.33 -6.31
C MET A 417 -21.97 -2.03 -6.56
N GLY A 418 -22.70 -1.57 -5.54
CA GLY A 418 -24.10 -1.18 -5.64
C GLY A 418 -24.38 0.06 -6.51
N ASN A 419 -23.33 0.80 -6.93
CA ASN A 419 -23.49 1.95 -7.82
C ASN A 419 -23.66 1.57 -9.30
N PHE A 420 -23.30 0.36 -9.71
CA PHE A 420 -23.47 -0.09 -11.09
C PHE A 420 -24.96 -0.26 -11.42
N LYS A 421 -25.46 0.52 -12.37
CA LYS A 421 -26.87 0.51 -12.82
C LYS A 421 -27.19 -0.60 -13.81
N ASN A 422 -26.19 -1.06 -14.54
CA ASN A 422 -26.25 -2.27 -15.34
C ASN A 422 -25.67 -3.44 -14.55
N SER A 423 -25.99 -4.65 -14.87
CA SER A 423 -25.49 -5.85 -14.17
C SER A 423 -24.17 -6.33 -14.81
N PRO A 424 -23.00 -5.76 -14.46
CA PRO A 424 -21.73 -6.19 -15.04
C PRO A 424 -21.36 -7.62 -14.61
N GLN A 425 -20.56 -8.31 -15.41
CA GLN A 425 -19.88 -9.50 -14.95
C GLN A 425 -18.74 -9.12 -14.01
N VAL A 426 -18.67 -9.75 -12.84
CA VAL A 426 -17.71 -9.39 -11.79
C VAL A 426 -16.65 -10.47 -11.64
N HIS A 427 -15.39 -10.04 -11.55
CA HIS A 427 -14.24 -10.91 -11.38
C HIS A 427 -13.53 -10.51 -10.08
N VAL A 428 -13.68 -11.35 -9.05
CA VAL A 428 -13.18 -11.06 -7.69
C VAL A 428 -11.72 -11.54 -7.58
N VAL A 429 -10.82 -10.59 -7.35
CA VAL A 429 -9.37 -10.82 -7.23
C VAL A 429 -8.84 -10.19 -5.94
N HIS A 430 -7.54 -10.20 -5.74
CA HIS A 430 -6.82 -9.47 -4.67
C HIS A 430 -7.43 -9.72 -3.28
N GLY A 431 -7.47 -10.97 -2.86
CA GLY A 431 -8.00 -11.40 -1.57
C GLY A 431 -7.57 -12.83 -1.24
N GLU A 432 -7.59 -13.16 0.04
CA GLU A 432 -7.45 -14.54 0.47
C GLU A 432 -8.66 -15.37 -0.01
N PRO A 433 -8.52 -16.69 -0.21
CA PRO A 433 -9.59 -17.52 -0.78
C PRO A 433 -10.95 -17.34 -0.09
N GLU A 434 -10.97 -17.31 1.24
CA GLU A 434 -12.21 -17.16 2.02
C GLU A 434 -12.86 -15.78 1.84
N ALA A 435 -12.04 -14.73 1.69
CA ALA A 435 -12.54 -13.37 1.48
C ALA A 435 -13.15 -13.22 0.08
N LYS A 436 -12.48 -13.76 -0.96
CA LYS A 436 -12.99 -13.78 -2.33
C LYS A 436 -14.31 -14.50 -2.44
N GLN A 437 -14.39 -15.69 -1.84
CA GLN A 437 -15.60 -16.51 -1.88
C GLN A 437 -16.77 -15.82 -1.17
N ALA A 438 -16.55 -15.30 0.04
CA ALA A 438 -17.59 -14.61 0.79
C ALA A 438 -18.11 -13.35 0.07
N PHE A 439 -17.20 -12.59 -0.55
CA PHE A 439 -17.59 -11.40 -1.32
C PHE A 439 -18.37 -11.79 -2.59
N SER A 440 -17.90 -12.79 -3.35
CA SER A 440 -18.60 -13.30 -4.53
C SER A 440 -20.02 -13.78 -4.19
N GLU A 441 -20.21 -14.49 -3.09
CA GLU A 441 -21.52 -14.94 -2.62
C GLU A 441 -22.45 -13.75 -2.28
N ARG A 442 -21.94 -12.71 -1.60
CA ARG A 442 -22.71 -11.50 -1.31
C ARG A 442 -23.10 -10.72 -2.56
N LEU A 443 -22.20 -10.61 -3.55
CA LEU A 443 -22.52 -9.98 -4.83
C LEU A 443 -23.69 -10.69 -5.53
N ALA A 444 -23.67 -12.03 -5.54
CA ALA A 444 -24.73 -12.83 -6.14
C ALA A 444 -26.07 -12.74 -5.38
N THR A 445 -26.02 -12.79 -4.04
CA THR A 445 -27.24 -12.81 -3.21
C THR A 445 -27.88 -11.43 -3.03
N ASP A 446 -27.07 -10.43 -2.71
CA ASP A 446 -27.55 -9.11 -2.30
C ASP A 446 -27.74 -8.16 -3.51
N LEU A 447 -26.84 -8.23 -4.51
CA LEU A 447 -26.87 -7.38 -5.70
C LEU A 447 -27.30 -8.11 -6.98
N ARG A 448 -27.43 -9.44 -6.95
CA ARG A 448 -27.79 -10.30 -8.10
C ARG A 448 -26.80 -10.14 -9.27
N LEU A 449 -25.54 -9.91 -8.97
CA LEU A 449 -24.47 -9.82 -9.95
C LEU A 449 -23.86 -11.20 -10.23
N ASP A 450 -23.52 -11.46 -11.49
CA ASP A 450 -22.75 -12.64 -11.87
C ASP A 450 -21.29 -12.43 -11.47
N ALA A 451 -20.84 -13.13 -10.43
CA ALA A 451 -19.53 -12.97 -9.82
C ALA A 451 -18.70 -14.26 -9.90
N SER A 452 -17.54 -14.17 -10.51
CA SER A 452 -16.56 -15.26 -10.62
C SER A 452 -15.33 -14.99 -9.75
N VAL A 453 -14.61 -16.04 -9.37
CA VAL A 453 -13.32 -15.98 -8.66
C VAL A 453 -12.27 -16.65 -9.56
N PRO A 454 -11.62 -15.88 -10.45
CA PRO A 454 -10.65 -16.44 -11.38
C PRO A 454 -9.40 -16.95 -10.69
N GLY A 455 -8.85 -18.04 -11.22
CA GLY A 455 -7.55 -18.59 -10.88
C GLY A 455 -6.41 -18.03 -11.74
N PRO A 456 -5.14 -18.35 -11.38
CA PRO A 456 -3.99 -17.91 -12.17
C PRO A 456 -4.00 -18.56 -13.58
N GLY A 457 -3.97 -17.72 -14.63
CA GLY A 457 -3.98 -18.16 -16.02
C GLY A 457 -5.38 -18.37 -16.62
N ASP A 458 -6.44 -18.12 -15.84
CA ASP A 458 -7.80 -18.13 -16.37
C ASP A 458 -7.96 -17.00 -17.38
N THR A 459 -8.68 -17.29 -18.45
CA THR A 459 -8.88 -16.40 -19.59
C THR A 459 -10.37 -16.22 -19.86
N LEU A 460 -10.78 -14.99 -20.15
CA LEU A 460 -12.13 -14.62 -20.51
C LEU A 460 -12.16 -13.90 -21.86
N GLU A 461 -12.99 -14.36 -22.78
CA GLU A 461 -13.34 -13.65 -24.00
C GLU A 461 -14.43 -12.59 -23.72
N LEU A 462 -14.27 -11.37 -24.29
CA LEU A 462 -15.12 -10.18 -24.05
C LEU A 462 -16.10 -9.90 -25.17
#